data_c95421eeb0a31c737c381555c4ec559f
#
_entry.id   c95421eeb0a31c737c381555c4ec559f
#
_cell.length_a   1.000
_cell.length_b   1.000
_cell.length_c   1.000
_cell.angle_alpha   90.00
_cell.angle_beta   90.00
_cell.angle_gamma   90.00
#
_symmetry.space_group_name_H-M   'P 1'
#
loop_
_entity.id
_entity.type
_entity.pdbx_description
1 polymer ?
#
loop_
_entity_poly.entity_id
_entity_poly.type
_entity_poly.pdbx_seq_one_letter_code
_entity_poly.pdbx_strand_id
1 'polypeptide(L)'
;MDCKKIIVLITLLLGTFIALMDTTIVNIAIPEILDYFSCSLSVVSWVTTGYNLSFAVLLITASRLADQFGRKKIFIFGIILFTITSLLAGMSQSIETLLLFRAIQGASAACIVPVTMPIALDIVPKEKKGLIIGIWGAFSGLAAALGPLLGGVLTDKINWQSIFYINIPIGILTVILAIIFMKETCDKTASKRIDFLGMITLSIALFCLTFAFAKAADKGWTSPYILTLFAVSFIFIIGFLFIESKTSEPMVQLKLLKIRTFSFSSLTLFIVGLGLTSGTLLITLLLTSLMEKSELEAGLIVSSLAFSSMITSIISGKFSDRYGGTWFSTVGMIGLMMTTYLYGNVHFDSSVSEVIILLCATGLSLGLIMGPAMGSAIRQVPNEKVGIASGIINMMRSVGQALGIAILTTILSTNMTNNVEIAKKEAIQMVEQNTVFDDNAKKEIIHNIQTANGTSQPKNNELLKQIDKKEKEILANTPDAYKEKVKQSFQKQKEEAMIVKDKIAHLYKKHVNTSFSYTFKFASWIVALGVLFALFSDVNPRKQAIRNQKLHVH
;
A
#
# COMPACT_ATOMS: atom_id res chain seq x y z
N MET A 1 -33.91 11.76 -11.03
CA MET A 1 -33.16 12.57 -10.03
C MET A 1 -33.03 13.99 -10.58
N ASP A 2 -33.21 14.97 -9.72
CA ASP A 2 -32.97 16.38 -10.06
C ASP A 2 -31.49 16.61 -10.42
N CYS A 3 -31.23 17.45 -11.41
CA CYS A 3 -29.87 17.75 -11.90
C CYS A 3 -28.93 18.18 -10.77
N LYS A 4 -29.43 18.98 -9.82
CA LYS A 4 -28.67 19.40 -8.63
C LYS A 4 -28.21 18.21 -7.77
N LYS A 5 -29.03 17.18 -7.60
CA LYS A 5 -28.69 15.98 -6.83
C LYS A 5 -27.60 15.15 -7.54
N ILE A 6 -27.62 15.10 -8.87
CA ILE A 6 -26.58 14.42 -9.67
C ILE A 6 -25.24 15.13 -9.51
N ILE A 7 -25.23 16.47 -9.58
CA ILE A 7 -24.00 17.26 -9.40
C ILE A 7 -23.42 17.04 -7.99
N VAL A 8 -24.25 17.01 -6.95
CA VAL A 8 -23.79 16.72 -5.59
C VAL A 8 -23.17 15.32 -5.51
N LEU A 9 -23.78 14.29 -6.11
CA LEU A 9 -23.22 12.94 -6.13
C LEU A 9 -21.87 12.92 -6.86
N ILE A 10 -21.75 13.58 -8.00
CA ILE A 10 -20.47 13.70 -8.73
C ILE A 10 -19.42 14.38 -7.83
N THR A 11 -19.78 15.46 -7.14
CA THR A 11 -18.87 16.18 -6.22
C THR A 11 -18.33 15.26 -5.12
N LEU A 12 -19.22 14.47 -4.50
CA LEU A 12 -18.84 13.51 -3.46
C LEU A 12 -17.94 12.39 -4.01
N LEU A 13 -18.26 11.90 -5.22
CA LEU A 13 -17.45 10.88 -5.90
C LEU A 13 -16.07 11.42 -6.26
N LEU A 14 -15.94 12.66 -6.74
CA LEU A 14 -14.64 13.28 -7.03
C LEU A 14 -13.77 13.40 -5.77
N GLY A 15 -14.34 13.85 -4.64
CA GLY A 15 -13.60 13.92 -3.38
C GLY A 15 -13.16 12.55 -2.87
N THR A 16 -14.03 11.54 -2.97
CA THR A 16 -13.66 10.15 -2.63
C THR A 16 -12.59 9.61 -3.58
N PHE A 17 -12.70 9.95 -4.86
CA PHE A 17 -11.76 9.51 -5.90
C PHE A 17 -10.33 9.95 -5.62
N ILE A 18 -10.10 11.25 -5.38
CA ILE A 18 -8.75 11.76 -5.11
C ILE A 18 -8.17 11.13 -3.84
N ALA A 19 -8.97 10.97 -2.78
CA ALA A 19 -8.51 10.38 -1.53
C ALA A 19 -8.15 8.88 -1.67
N LEU A 20 -8.93 8.10 -2.45
CA LEU A 20 -8.66 6.68 -2.65
C LEU A 20 -7.58 6.42 -3.71
N MET A 21 -7.59 7.18 -4.80
CA MET A 21 -6.56 7.10 -5.84
C MET A 21 -5.18 7.40 -5.25
N ASP A 22 -5.09 8.40 -4.37
CA ASP A 22 -3.84 8.82 -3.75
C ASP A 22 -3.20 7.70 -2.89
N THR A 23 -3.98 6.76 -2.36
CA THR A 23 -3.45 5.60 -1.62
C THR A 23 -2.70 4.60 -2.52
N THR A 24 -2.96 4.60 -3.81
CA THR A 24 -2.43 3.62 -4.77
C THR A 24 -1.46 4.22 -5.77
N ILE A 25 -1.67 5.48 -6.19
CA ILE A 25 -0.85 6.18 -7.20
C ILE A 25 0.60 6.31 -6.75
N VAL A 26 0.83 6.57 -5.46
CA VAL A 26 2.16 6.77 -4.88
C VAL A 26 3.01 5.50 -4.92
N ASN A 27 2.40 4.31 -4.84
CA ASN A 27 3.14 3.06 -4.82
C ASN A 27 4.02 2.86 -6.07
N ILE A 28 3.57 3.34 -7.22
CA ILE A 28 4.32 3.26 -8.48
C ILE A 28 5.51 4.22 -8.48
N ALA A 29 5.38 5.38 -7.84
CA ALA A 29 6.43 6.38 -7.77
C ALA A 29 7.48 6.10 -6.66
N ILE A 30 7.26 5.12 -5.78
CA ILE A 30 8.18 4.80 -4.67
C ILE A 30 9.63 4.59 -5.14
N PRO A 31 9.91 3.83 -6.23
CA PRO A 31 11.28 3.63 -6.70
C PRO A 31 11.96 4.95 -7.07
N GLU A 32 11.28 5.82 -7.83
CA GLU A 32 11.84 7.11 -8.25
C GLU A 32 12.02 8.07 -7.07
N ILE A 33 11.08 8.09 -6.10
CA ILE A 33 11.20 8.88 -4.87
C ILE A 33 12.39 8.41 -4.04
N LEU A 34 12.62 7.08 -3.95
CA LEU A 34 13.76 6.47 -3.25
C LEU A 34 15.08 6.93 -3.87
N ASP A 35 15.18 6.90 -5.20
CA ASP A 35 16.38 7.31 -5.93
C ASP A 35 16.59 8.82 -5.84
N TYR A 36 15.53 9.61 -5.99
CA TYR A 36 15.58 11.09 -5.93
C TYR A 36 16.12 11.60 -4.59
N PHE A 37 15.63 11.05 -3.47
CA PHE A 37 16.09 11.44 -2.13
C PHE A 37 17.27 10.60 -1.62
N SER A 38 17.73 9.60 -2.37
CA SER A 38 18.81 8.68 -1.99
C SER A 38 18.60 8.09 -0.60
N CYS A 39 17.36 7.72 -0.26
CA CYS A 39 16.97 7.21 1.05
C CYS A 39 16.78 5.68 1.05
N SER A 40 16.63 5.07 2.24
CA SER A 40 16.38 3.63 2.34
C SER A 40 14.90 3.28 2.06
N LEU A 41 14.65 2.03 1.66
CA LEU A 41 13.30 1.51 1.47
C LEU A 41 12.44 1.66 2.74
N SER A 42 13.04 1.48 3.91
CA SER A 42 12.39 1.68 5.22
C SER A 42 11.91 3.12 5.41
N VAL A 43 12.67 4.11 4.95
CA VAL A 43 12.30 5.54 5.04
C VAL A 43 11.24 5.90 4.01
N VAL A 44 11.45 5.55 2.73
CA VAL A 44 10.49 5.92 1.68
C VAL A 44 9.13 5.26 1.86
N SER A 45 9.05 4.07 2.46
CA SER A 45 7.78 3.39 2.75
C SER A 45 6.84 4.20 3.66
N TRP A 46 7.41 5.15 4.44
CA TRP A 46 6.63 6.07 5.26
C TRP A 46 5.80 7.06 4.44
N VAL A 47 6.12 7.29 3.16
CA VAL A 47 5.31 8.12 2.25
C VAL A 47 3.88 7.56 2.15
N THR A 48 3.74 6.23 2.08
CA THR A 48 2.43 5.56 2.08
C THR A 48 1.94 5.22 3.50
N THR A 49 2.85 4.76 4.37
CA THR A 49 2.52 4.38 5.76
C THR A 49 2.01 5.57 6.55
N GLY A 50 2.67 6.72 6.48
CA GLY A 50 2.30 7.95 7.20
C GLY A 50 0.91 8.46 6.80
N TYR A 51 0.59 8.42 5.51
CA TYR A 51 -0.73 8.73 5.00
C TYR A 51 -1.80 7.78 5.56
N ASN A 52 -1.61 6.47 5.40
CA ASN A 52 -2.58 5.47 5.86
C ASN A 52 -2.79 5.49 7.37
N LEU A 53 -1.72 5.72 8.14
CA LEU A 53 -1.78 5.81 9.59
C LEU A 53 -2.60 7.03 10.05
N SER A 54 -2.27 8.22 9.52
CA SER A 54 -3.00 9.45 9.84
C SER A 54 -4.46 9.37 9.42
N PHE A 55 -4.74 8.81 8.24
CA PHE A 55 -6.08 8.55 7.75
C PHE A 55 -6.85 7.63 8.71
N ALA A 56 -6.27 6.49 9.10
CA ALA A 56 -6.91 5.52 9.97
C ALA A 56 -7.28 6.08 11.35
N VAL A 57 -6.32 6.77 11.97
CA VAL A 57 -6.47 7.32 13.33
C VAL A 57 -7.54 8.41 13.38
N LEU A 58 -7.59 9.28 12.38
CA LEU A 58 -8.49 10.44 12.39
C LEU A 58 -9.85 10.18 11.76
N LEU A 59 -10.04 9.04 11.09
CA LEU A 59 -11.27 8.74 10.33
C LEU A 59 -12.54 8.85 11.18
N ILE A 60 -12.56 8.25 12.37
CA ILE A 60 -13.74 8.24 13.24
C ILE A 60 -13.95 9.62 13.86
N THR A 61 -12.87 10.25 14.29
CA THR A 61 -12.93 11.61 14.84
C THR A 61 -13.47 12.60 13.82
N ALA A 62 -12.97 12.56 12.59
CA ALA A 62 -13.43 13.43 11.51
C ALA A 62 -14.90 13.18 11.15
N SER A 63 -15.35 11.92 11.17
CA SER A 63 -16.77 11.57 10.99
C SER A 63 -17.66 12.21 12.06
N ARG A 64 -17.25 12.15 13.33
CA ARG A 64 -17.98 12.79 14.44
C ARG A 64 -17.97 14.32 14.36
N LEU A 65 -16.82 14.90 14.02
CA LEU A 65 -16.73 16.35 13.77
C LEU A 65 -17.69 16.79 12.67
N ALA A 66 -17.83 15.99 11.62
CA ALA A 66 -18.77 16.26 10.53
C ALA A 66 -20.23 16.21 10.97
N ASP A 67 -20.59 15.24 11.79
CA ASP A 67 -21.95 15.12 12.32
C ASP A 67 -22.30 16.28 13.27
N GLN A 68 -21.33 16.82 14.02
CA GLN A 68 -21.49 17.95 14.95
C GLN A 68 -21.46 19.32 14.28
N PHE A 69 -20.44 19.59 13.47
CA PHE A 69 -20.15 20.90 12.91
C PHE A 69 -20.72 21.10 11.51
N GLY A 70 -21.18 20.04 10.88
CA GLY A 70 -21.74 20.05 9.54
C GLY A 70 -20.87 19.26 8.54
N ARG A 71 -21.51 18.33 7.85
CA ARG A 71 -20.86 17.42 6.90
C ARG A 71 -20.28 18.15 5.69
N LYS A 72 -20.98 19.18 5.16
CA LYS A 72 -20.46 20.00 4.06
C LYS A 72 -19.21 20.77 4.46
N LYS A 73 -19.20 21.37 5.65
CA LYS A 73 -18.04 22.17 6.13
C LYS A 73 -16.80 21.29 6.28
N ILE A 74 -16.92 20.14 6.93
CA ILE A 74 -15.81 19.21 7.13
C ILE A 74 -15.33 18.62 5.80
N PHE A 75 -16.24 18.31 4.87
CA PHE A 75 -15.87 17.87 3.52
C PHE A 75 -15.05 18.92 2.76
N ILE A 76 -15.53 20.17 2.73
CA ILE A 76 -14.82 21.29 2.05
C ILE A 76 -13.47 21.54 2.71
N PHE A 77 -13.41 21.58 4.04
CA PHE A 77 -12.16 21.72 4.79
C PHE A 77 -11.18 20.58 4.43
N GLY A 78 -11.65 19.33 4.39
CA GLY A 78 -10.84 18.18 4.01
C GLY A 78 -10.27 18.30 2.60
N ILE A 79 -11.10 18.68 1.61
CA ILE A 79 -10.65 18.83 0.20
C ILE A 79 -9.64 19.98 0.07
N ILE A 80 -9.89 21.13 0.71
CA ILE A 80 -8.95 22.27 0.67
C ILE A 80 -7.59 21.85 1.26
N LEU A 81 -7.61 21.28 2.46
CA LEU A 81 -6.39 20.84 3.14
C LEU A 81 -5.66 19.76 2.33
N PHE A 82 -6.40 18.80 1.75
CA PHE A 82 -5.85 17.75 0.88
C PHE A 82 -5.17 18.36 -0.36
N THR A 83 -5.82 19.34 -1.00
CA THR A 83 -5.30 19.99 -2.21
C THR A 83 -4.04 20.80 -1.91
N ILE A 84 -4.02 21.56 -0.81
CA ILE A 84 -2.84 22.33 -0.37
C ILE A 84 -1.69 21.38 -0.03
N THR A 85 -1.94 20.34 0.77
CA THR A 85 -0.88 19.40 1.15
C THR A 85 -0.40 18.57 -0.02
N SER A 86 -1.24 18.30 -1.02
CA SER A 86 -0.82 17.67 -2.28
C SER A 86 0.15 18.58 -3.06
N LEU A 87 -0.17 19.88 -3.17
CA LEU A 87 0.75 20.85 -3.79
C LEU A 87 2.10 20.87 -3.06
N LEU A 88 2.07 20.98 -1.74
CA LEU A 88 3.29 21.05 -0.91
C LEU A 88 4.09 19.75 -0.94
N ALA A 89 3.43 18.58 -1.01
CA ALA A 89 4.09 17.29 -1.19
C ALA A 89 4.85 17.22 -2.52
N GLY A 90 4.24 17.69 -3.62
CA GLY A 90 4.92 17.77 -4.91
C GLY A 90 6.08 18.78 -4.95
N MET A 91 6.09 19.79 -4.07
CA MET A 91 7.16 20.80 -3.95
C MET A 91 8.24 20.41 -2.93
N SER A 92 8.16 19.24 -2.30
CA SER A 92 9.08 18.83 -1.24
C SER A 92 10.50 18.68 -1.74
N GLN A 93 11.46 19.28 -1.02
CA GLN A 93 12.89 19.23 -1.32
C GLN A 93 13.65 18.23 -0.42
N SER A 94 13.00 17.71 0.63
CA SER A 94 13.54 16.66 1.50
C SER A 94 12.50 15.61 1.78
N ILE A 95 12.97 14.39 2.11
CA ILE A 95 12.06 13.28 2.43
C ILE A 95 11.22 13.59 3.67
N GLU A 96 11.77 14.28 4.67
CA GLU A 96 11.08 14.65 5.89
C GLU A 96 9.88 15.58 5.63
N THR A 97 10.07 16.57 4.73
CA THR A 97 8.97 17.49 4.34
C THR A 97 7.90 16.74 3.56
N LEU A 98 8.28 15.82 2.68
CA LEU A 98 7.34 14.95 1.98
C LEU A 98 6.54 14.09 2.97
N LEU A 99 7.20 13.45 3.94
CA LEU A 99 6.53 12.63 4.95
C LEU A 99 5.57 13.44 5.81
N LEU A 100 5.95 14.66 6.20
CA LEU A 100 5.07 15.57 6.96
C LEU A 100 3.80 15.91 6.17
N PHE A 101 3.95 16.32 4.91
CA PHE A 101 2.79 16.66 4.08
C PHE A 101 1.92 15.43 3.77
N ARG A 102 2.51 14.24 3.62
CA ARG A 102 1.77 12.99 3.48
C ARG A 102 0.94 12.65 4.72
N ALA A 103 1.49 12.85 5.92
CA ALA A 103 0.74 12.65 7.15
C ALA A 103 -0.45 13.62 7.26
N ILE A 104 -0.27 14.91 6.92
CA ILE A 104 -1.36 15.90 6.92
C ILE A 104 -2.38 15.59 5.81
N GLN A 105 -1.94 15.10 4.65
CA GLN A 105 -2.80 14.71 3.54
C GLN A 105 -3.68 13.51 3.92
N GLY A 106 -3.14 12.51 4.64
CA GLY A 106 -3.91 11.40 5.21
C GLY A 106 -4.98 11.87 6.21
N ALA A 107 -4.62 12.82 7.08
CA ALA A 107 -5.56 13.47 8.00
C ALA A 107 -6.69 14.19 7.25
N SER A 108 -6.37 14.84 6.13
CA SER A 108 -7.34 15.51 5.26
C SER A 108 -8.31 14.53 4.61
N ALA A 109 -7.80 13.40 4.11
CA ALA A 109 -8.62 12.33 3.53
C ALA A 109 -9.60 11.74 4.55
N ALA A 110 -9.21 11.68 5.83
CA ALA A 110 -10.09 11.27 6.93
C ALA A 110 -11.30 12.21 7.10
N CYS A 111 -11.17 13.47 6.73
CA CYS A 111 -12.30 14.43 6.71
C CYS A 111 -13.20 14.26 5.47
N ILE A 112 -12.72 13.64 4.40
CA ILE A 112 -13.43 13.50 3.12
C ILE A 112 -14.26 12.22 3.10
N VAL A 113 -13.60 11.07 3.24
CA VAL A 113 -14.17 9.75 2.92
C VAL A 113 -15.40 9.38 3.76
N PRO A 114 -15.41 9.50 5.10
CA PRO A 114 -16.50 9.00 5.93
C PRO A 114 -17.79 9.83 5.79
N VAL A 115 -17.71 11.08 5.37
CA VAL A 115 -18.87 11.96 5.26
C VAL A 115 -19.61 11.84 3.93
N THR A 116 -18.95 11.31 2.92
CA THR A 116 -19.48 11.26 1.54
C THR A 116 -20.66 10.32 1.41
N MET A 117 -20.59 9.12 1.97
CA MET A 117 -21.69 8.14 1.90
C MET A 117 -22.95 8.61 2.65
N PRO A 118 -22.89 9.09 3.91
CA PRO A 118 -24.06 9.65 4.58
C PRO A 118 -24.74 10.75 3.78
N ILE A 119 -23.99 11.73 3.25
CA ILE A 119 -24.58 12.81 2.43
C ILE A 119 -25.25 12.22 1.17
N ALA A 120 -24.59 11.27 0.50
CA ALA A 120 -25.13 10.64 -0.70
C ALA A 120 -26.46 9.91 -0.41
N LEU A 121 -26.55 9.21 0.72
CA LEU A 121 -27.77 8.47 1.12
C LEU A 121 -28.90 9.38 1.60
N ASP A 122 -28.60 10.58 2.09
CA ASP A 122 -29.61 11.56 2.55
C ASP A 122 -30.32 12.25 1.38
N ILE A 123 -29.68 12.38 0.22
CA ILE A 123 -30.24 13.09 -0.94
C ILE A 123 -31.02 12.19 -1.90
N VAL A 124 -31.00 10.87 -1.71
CA VAL A 124 -31.67 9.90 -2.60
C VAL A 124 -32.85 9.21 -1.92
N PRO A 125 -33.91 8.83 -2.68
CA PRO A 125 -35.00 8.04 -2.17
C PRO A 125 -34.55 6.67 -1.65
N LYS A 126 -35.30 6.09 -0.70
CA LYS A 126 -34.97 4.80 -0.06
C LYS A 126 -34.73 3.68 -1.06
N GLU A 127 -35.53 3.64 -2.15
CA GLU A 127 -35.47 2.63 -3.21
C GLU A 127 -34.18 2.68 -4.03
N LYS A 128 -33.47 3.82 -4.03
CA LYS A 128 -32.22 4.03 -4.78
C LYS A 128 -30.96 3.94 -3.92
N LYS A 129 -31.09 3.75 -2.60
CA LYS A 129 -29.93 3.67 -1.70
C LYS A 129 -28.96 2.54 -2.09
N GLY A 130 -29.47 1.35 -2.41
CA GLY A 130 -28.64 0.22 -2.86
C GLY A 130 -27.88 0.53 -4.15
N LEU A 131 -28.51 1.21 -5.11
CA LEU A 131 -27.84 1.65 -6.33
C LEU A 131 -26.67 2.61 -6.04
N ILE A 132 -26.89 3.57 -5.12
CA ILE A 132 -25.81 4.53 -4.74
C ILE A 132 -24.66 3.83 -4.07
N ILE A 133 -24.91 2.88 -3.16
CA ILE A 133 -23.86 2.07 -2.54
C ILE A 133 -23.07 1.29 -3.60
N GLY A 134 -23.76 0.71 -4.59
CA GLY A 134 -23.14 0.02 -5.71
C GLY A 134 -22.27 0.94 -6.58
N ILE A 135 -22.75 2.14 -6.92
CA ILE A 135 -21.98 3.15 -7.65
C ILE A 135 -20.74 3.56 -6.85
N TRP A 136 -20.87 3.73 -5.53
CA TRP A 136 -19.76 4.06 -4.64
C TRP A 136 -18.67 2.99 -4.64
N GLY A 137 -19.09 1.72 -4.53
CA GLY A 137 -18.17 0.58 -4.59
C GLY A 137 -17.44 0.48 -5.94
N ALA A 138 -18.18 0.63 -7.05
CA ALA A 138 -17.60 0.63 -8.40
C ALA A 138 -16.60 1.78 -8.60
N PHE A 139 -16.96 2.98 -8.12
CA PHE A 139 -16.10 4.17 -8.26
C PHE A 139 -14.85 4.08 -7.37
N SER A 140 -14.97 3.49 -6.19
CA SER A 140 -13.82 3.19 -5.32
C SER A 140 -12.87 2.18 -5.97
N GLY A 141 -13.42 1.15 -6.65
CA GLY A 141 -12.65 0.21 -7.45
C GLY A 141 -11.94 0.89 -8.62
N LEU A 142 -12.66 1.79 -9.33
CA LEU A 142 -12.07 2.57 -10.42
C LEU A 142 -10.93 3.48 -9.94
N ALA A 143 -11.08 4.15 -8.80
CA ALA A 143 -10.03 4.97 -8.20
C ALA A 143 -8.77 4.13 -7.89
N ALA A 144 -8.96 2.94 -7.32
CA ALA A 144 -7.86 2.03 -7.04
C ALA A 144 -7.18 1.49 -8.32
N ALA A 145 -7.94 1.30 -9.41
CA ALA A 145 -7.42 0.86 -10.70
C ALA A 145 -6.64 1.95 -11.43
N LEU A 146 -7.19 3.17 -11.42
CA LEU A 146 -6.58 4.31 -12.11
C LEU A 146 -5.33 4.83 -11.41
N GLY A 147 -5.19 4.61 -10.09
CA GLY A 147 -4.01 5.04 -9.34
C GLY A 147 -2.70 4.55 -9.95
N PRO A 148 -2.45 3.24 -10.03
CA PRO A 148 -1.24 2.71 -10.64
C PRO A 148 -1.04 3.11 -12.10
N LEU A 149 -2.12 3.14 -12.89
CA LEU A 149 -2.07 3.55 -14.29
C LEU A 149 -1.63 5.00 -14.45
N LEU A 150 -2.31 5.93 -13.75
CA LEU A 150 -1.97 7.36 -13.80
C LEU A 150 -0.61 7.62 -13.15
N GLY A 151 -0.30 6.90 -12.06
CA GLY A 151 1.01 6.95 -11.41
C GLY A 151 2.13 6.61 -12.37
N GLY A 152 1.99 5.50 -13.11
CA GLY A 152 2.97 5.08 -14.11
C GLY A 152 3.14 6.09 -15.23
N VAL A 153 2.02 6.58 -15.82
CA VAL A 153 2.08 7.60 -16.89
C VAL A 153 2.74 8.89 -16.41
N LEU A 154 2.35 9.39 -15.25
CA LEU A 154 2.84 10.68 -14.74
C LEU A 154 4.31 10.58 -14.34
N THR A 155 4.71 9.51 -13.67
CA THR A 155 6.09 9.29 -13.20
C THR A 155 7.02 9.08 -14.38
N ASP A 156 6.67 8.20 -15.33
CA ASP A 156 7.50 7.88 -16.51
C ASP A 156 7.62 9.04 -17.52
N LYS A 157 6.53 9.79 -17.78
CA LYS A 157 6.50 10.81 -18.83
C LYS A 157 6.80 12.22 -18.35
N ILE A 158 6.65 12.51 -17.05
CA ILE A 158 6.82 13.85 -16.51
C ILE A 158 7.83 13.80 -15.35
N ASN A 159 7.39 13.42 -14.15
CA ASN A 159 8.18 13.21 -12.94
C ASN A 159 7.28 12.68 -11.81
N TRP A 160 7.89 12.17 -10.73
CA TRP A 160 7.15 11.66 -9.57
C TRP A 160 6.28 12.72 -8.88
N GLN A 161 6.65 14.00 -8.90
CA GLN A 161 5.89 15.10 -8.28
C GLN A 161 4.50 15.26 -8.91
N SER A 162 4.37 14.91 -10.18
CA SER A 162 3.12 15.04 -10.95
C SER A 162 1.98 14.20 -10.39
N ILE A 163 2.29 13.09 -9.67
CA ILE A 163 1.25 12.28 -8.99
C ILE A 163 0.51 13.08 -7.91
N PHE A 164 1.16 14.08 -7.32
CA PHE A 164 0.55 14.99 -6.37
C PHE A 164 -0.17 16.13 -7.06
N TYR A 165 0.40 16.69 -8.12
CA TYR A 165 -0.18 17.83 -8.83
C TYR A 165 -1.50 17.51 -9.53
N ILE A 166 -1.74 16.27 -9.94
CA ILE A 166 -3.02 15.83 -10.54
C ILE A 166 -4.22 16.05 -9.59
N ASN A 167 -4.00 16.01 -8.29
CA ASN A 167 -5.04 16.23 -7.30
C ASN A 167 -5.52 17.69 -7.24
N ILE A 168 -4.70 18.65 -7.68
CA ILE A 168 -4.98 20.09 -7.54
C ILE A 168 -6.19 20.50 -8.39
N PRO A 169 -6.23 20.27 -9.71
CA PRO A 169 -7.38 20.67 -10.52
C PRO A 169 -8.67 19.96 -10.09
N ILE A 170 -8.59 18.68 -9.70
CA ILE A 170 -9.74 17.92 -9.25
C ILE A 170 -10.24 18.46 -7.89
N GLY A 171 -9.33 18.76 -6.96
CA GLY A 171 -9.65 19.33 -5.66
C GLY A 171 -10.31 20.71 -5.79
N ILE A 172 -9.77 21.62 -6.59
CA ILE A 172 -10.36 22.95 -6.86
C ILE A 172 -11.77 22.81 -7.43
N LEU A 173 -11.95 21.96 -8.45
CA LEU A 173 -13.26 21.70 -9.03
C LEU A 173 -14.25 21.17 -7.98
N THR A 174 -13.81 20.21 -7.15
CA THR A 174 -14.63 19.62 -6.09
C THR A 174 -15.06 20.66 -5.06
N VAL A 175 -14.16 21.56 -4.63
CA VAL A 175 -14.50 22.67 -3.70
C VAL A 175 -15.53 23.60 -4.30
N ILE A 176 -15.34 24.02 -5.55
CA ILE A 176 -16.27 24.93 -6.25
C ILE A 176 -17.67 24.30 -6.31
N LEU A 177 -17.76 23.04 -6.77
CA LEU A 177 -19.03 22.33 -6.86
C LEU A 177 -19.68 22.13 -5.48
N ALA A 178 -18.88 21.82 -4.44
CA ALA A 178 -19.37 21.66 -3.07
C ALA A 178 -19.94 22.97 -2.51
N ILE A 179 -19.27 24.09 -2.72
CA ILE A 179 -19.76 25.40 -2.24
C ILE A 179 -21.09 25.73 -2.89
N ILE A 180 -21.22 25.57 -4.22
CA ILE A 180 -22.38 26.00 -4.99
C ILE A 180 -23.59 25.06 -4.79
N PHE A 181 -23.38 23.75 -4.84
CA PHE A 181 -24.49 22.79 -4.96
C PHE A 181 -24.80 22.03 -3.67
N MET A 182 -23.83 21.83 -2.76
CA MET A 182 -24.10 21.10 -1.52
C MET A 182 -24.83 21.94 -0.49
N LYS A 183 -25.84 21.36 0.15
CA LYS A 183 -26.49 21.92 1.33
C LYS A 183 -25.82 21.39 2.60
N GLU A 184 -25.83 22.20 3.65
CA GLU A 184 -25.33 21.73 4.94
C GLU A 184 -26.29 20.67 5.52
N THR A 185 -25.68 19.59 6.03
CA THR A 185 -26.37 18.55 6.75
C THR A 185 -25.60 18.23 8.03
N CYS A 186 -26.31 18.08 9.13
CA CYS A 186 -25.73 17.67 10.40
C CYS A 186 -26.70 16.70 11.08
N ASP A 187 -26.18 15.86 11.93
CA ASP A 187 -26.99 14.98 12.77
C ASP A 187 -27.33 15.72 14.05
N LYS A 188 -28.61 16.12 14.19
CA LYS A 188 -29.13 16.82 15.40
C LYS A 188 -29.10 15.95 16.66
N THR A 189 -28.96 14.62 16.51
CA THR A 189 -28.89 13.68 17.61
C THR A 189 -27.46 13.33 18.01
N ALA A 190 -26.46 13.78 17.23
CA ALA A 190 -25.06 13.51 17.49
C ALA A 190 -24.61 14.15 18.82
N SER A 191 -23.95 13.37 19.64
CA SER A 191 -23.34 13.87 20.88
C SER A 191 -22.27 14.91 20.58
N LYS A 192 -22.27 15.99 21.36
CA LYS A 192 -21.28 17.07 21.24
C LYS A 192 -19.91 16.75 21.88
N ARG A 193 -19.77 15.61 22.51
CA ARG A 193 -18.53 15.21 23.20
C ARG A 193 -17.63 14.43 22.24
N ILE A 194 -16.38 14.86 22.12
CA ILE A 194 -15.33 14.19 21.35
C ILE A 194 -14.42 13.51 22.33
N ASP A 195 -14.11 12.25 22.08
CA ASP A 195 -13.14 11.49 22.88
C ASP A 195 -11.70 11.79 22.45
N PHE A 196 -11.20 12.97 22.87
CA PHE A 196 -9.82 13.37 22.62
C PHE A 196 -8.80 12.42 23.28
N LEU A 197 -9.12 11.87 24.46
CA LEU A 197 -8.23 10.94 25.16
C LEU A 197 -8.12 9.60 24.41
N GLY A 198 -9.24 9.06 23.95
CA GLY A 198 -9.24 7.87 23.09
C GLY A 198 -8.49 8.10 21.79
N MET A 199 -8.68 9.27 21.13
CA MET A 199 -7.95 9.62 19.91
C MET A 199 -6.44 9.68 20.15
N ILE A 200 -5.98 10.39 21.17
CA ILE A 200 -4.55 10.55 21.47
C ILE A 200 -3.90 9.21 21.85
N THR A 201 -4.56 8.44 22.70
CA THR A 201 -4.03 7.13 23.13
C THR A 201 -3.94 6.15 21.98
N LEU A 202 -4.95 6.08 21.11
CA LEU A 202 -4.90 5.25 19.90
C LEU A 202 -3.83 5.72 18.92
N SER A 203 -3.70 7.04 18.73
CA SER A 203 -2.68 7.62 17.84
C SER A 203 -1.27 7.24 18.28
N ILE A 204 -0.95 7.40 19.57
CA ILE A 204 0.36 7.06 20.13
C ILE A 204 0.60 5.55 20.02
N ALA A 205 -0.40 4.73 20.36
CA ALA A 205 -0.30 3.29 20.26
C ALA A 205 0.04 2.81 18.85
N LEU A 206 -0.72 3.25 17.86
CA LEU A 206 -0.53 2.86 16.46
C LEU A 206 0.76 3.43 15.87
N PHE A 207 1.11 4.68 16.22
CA PHE A 207 2.36 5.28 15.79
C PHE A 207 3.56 4.49 16.33
N CYS A 208 3.62 4.25 17.64
CA CYS A 208 4.72 3.50 18.25
C CYS A 208 4.82 2.08 17.68
N LEU A 209 3.69 1.41 17.47
CA LEU A 209 3.66 0.08 16.88
C LEU A 209 4.24 0.07 15.46
N THR A 210 3.72 0.96 14.61
CA THR A 210 4.14 1.05 13.21
C THR A 210 5.61 1.49 13.09
N PHE A 211 6.02 2.44 13.93
CA PHE A 211 7.39 2.95 13.95
C PHE A 211 8.37 1.90 14.46
N ALA A 212 7.99 1.09 15.46
CA ALA A 212 8.80 -0.04 15.93
C ALA A 212 9.06 -1.03 14.79
N PHE A 213 8.02 -1.45 14.06
CA PHE A 213 8.19 -2.34 12.91
C PHE A 213 9.10 -1.72 11.83
N ALA A 214 8.87 -0.47 11.45
CA ALA A 214 9.65 0.19 10.41
C ALA A 214 11.13 0.38 10.78
N LYS A 215 11.46 0.51 12.07
CA LYS A 215 12.85 0.71 12.55
C LYS A 215 13.52 -0.56 13.05
N ALA A 216 12.79 -1.67 13.12
CA ALA A 216 13.33 -2.93 13.63
C ALA A 216 14.48 -3.49 12.78
N ALA A 217 14.46 -3.29 11.47
CA ALA A 217 15.56 -3.69 10.58
C ALA A 217 16.85 -2.92 10.87
N ASP A 218 16.75 -1.59 11.06
CA ASP A 218 17.91 -0.71 11.25
C ASP A 218 18.52 -0.84 12.66
N LYS A 219 17.68 -1.02 13.69
CA LYS A 219 18.08 -0.98 15.11
C LYS A 219 18.19 -2.35 15.77
N GLY A 220 17.71 -3.41 15.11
CA GLY A 220 17.61 -4.76 15.66
C GLY A 220 16.32 -4.98 16.46
N TRP A 221 15.67 -6.11 16.23
CA TRP A 221 14.39 -6.50 16.84
C TRP A 221 14.42 -6.58 18.36
N THR A 222 15.57 -6.94 18.92
CA THR A 222 15.77 -7.11 20.38
C THR A 222 16.39 -5.88 21.06
N SER A 223 16.61 -4.80 20.31
CA SER A 223 17.20 -3.59 20.89
C SER A 223 16.28 -2.97 21.94
N PRO A 224 16.83 -2.40 23.04
CA PRO A 224 16.03 -1.73 24.06
C PRO A 224 15.12 -0.64 23.47
N TYR A 225 15.56 0.04 22.43
CA TYR A 225 14.79 1.06 21.72
C TYR A 225 13.50 0.49 21.11
N ILE A 226 13.61 -0.61 20.37
CA ILE A 226 12.46 -1.25 19.71
C ILE A 226 11.52 -1.88 20.75
N LEU A 227 12.09 -2.54 21.77
CA LEU A 227 11.29 -3.12 22.87
C LEU A 227 10.54 -2.04 23.65
N THR A 228 11.15 -0.87 23.88
CA THR A 228 10.46 0.27 24.51
C THR A 228 9.30 0.76 23.67
N LEU A 229 9.44 0.88 22.35
CA LEU A 229 8.35 1.27 21.47
C LEU A 229 7.19 0.27 21.49
N PHE A 230 7.47 -1.04 21.49
CA PHE A 230 6.43 -2.06 21.66
C PHE A 230 5.75 -1.99 23.04
N ALA A 231 6.51 -1.79 24.11
CA ALA A 231 5.96 -1.63 25.44
C ALA A 231 5.07 -0.38 25.56
N VAL A 232 5.51 0.77 25.04
CA VAL A 232 4.70 2.00 24.97
C VAL A 232 3.43 1.74 24.17
N SER A 233 3.53 1.16 22.98
CA SER A 233 2.35 0.82 22.18
C SER A 233 1.36 -0.05 22.96
N PHE A 234 1.83 -1.10 23.61
CA PHE A 234 1.00 -2.01 24.39
C PHE A 234 0.29 -1.31 25.56
N ILE A 235 1.03 -0.48 26.32
CA ILE A 235 0.47 0.31 27.43
C ILE A 235 -0.62 1.25 26.91
N PHE A 236 -0.38 1.94 25.80
CA PHE A 236 -1.36 2.87 25.22
C PHE A 236 -2.56 2.15 24.59
N ILE A 237 -2.41 0.92 24.05
CA ILE A 237 -3.56 0.09 23.62
C ILE A 237 -4.43 -0.27 24.82
N ILE A 238 -3.84 -0.70 25.94
CA ILE A 238 -4.59 -1.00 27.16
C ILE A 238 -5.27 0.25 27.70
N GLY A 239 -4.54 1.36 27.75
CA GLY A 239 -5.08 2.67 28.15
C GLY A 239 -6.26 3.10 27.29
N PHE A 240 -6.15 2.96 25.96
CA PHE A 240 -7.22 3.20 25.02
C PHE A 240 -8.47 2.34 25.32
N LEU A 241 -8.31 1.03 25.45
CA LEU A 241 -9.42 0.11 25.77
C LEU A 241 -10.09 0.46 27.10
N PHE A 242 -9.31 0.87 28.11
CA PHE A 242 -9.82 1.30 29.40
C PHE A 242 -10.63 2.60 29.29
N ILE A 243 -10.11 3.61 28.59
CA ILE A 243 -10.79 4.88 28.33
C ILE A 243 -12.10 4.63 27.58
N GLU A 244 -12.05 3.89 26.47
CA GLU A 244 -13.21 3.55 25.65
C GLU A 244 -14.29 2.79 26.43
N SER A 245 -13.89 1.96 27.40
CA SER A 245 -14.85 1.22 28.24
C SER A 245 -15.61 2.11 29.23
N LYS A 246 -15.03 3.26 29.61
CA LYS A 246 -15.60 4.18 30.61
C LYS A 246 -16.20 5.45 30.00
N THR A 247 -15.82 5.79 28.78
CA THR A 247 -16.32 6.99 28.09
C THR A 247 -17.78 6.80 27.71
N SER A 248 -18.62 7.80 28.01
CA SER A 248 -20.05 7.77 27.64
C SER A 248 -20.28 7.75 26.13
N GLU A 249 -19.39 8.38 25.37
CA GLU A 249 -19.42 8.51 23.91
C GLU A 249 -18.09 8.05 23.31
N PRO A 250 -17.80 6.73 23.34
CA PRO A 250 -16.52 6.20 22.92
C PRO A 250 -16.30 6.41 21.42
N MET A 251 -15.03 6.59 21.01
CA MET A 251 -14.62 6.69 19.60
C MET A 251 -14.90 5.36 18.87
N VAL A 252 -14.51 4.26 19.50
CA VAL A 252 -14.80 2.90 19.03
C VAL A 252 -15.84 2.28 19.96
N GLN A 253 -17.07 2.11 19.49
CA GLN A 253 -18.11 1.47 20.30
C GLN A 253 -17.78 -0.01 20.51
N LEU A 254 -17.10 -0.35 21.63
CA LEU A 254 -16.70 -1.72 21.96
C LEU A 254 -17.86 -2.72 21.96
N LYS A 255 -19.09 -2.23 22.16
CA LYS A 255 -20.32 -3.07 22.05
C LYS A 255 -20.51 -3.64 20.64
N LEU A 256 -20.08 -2.94 19.59
CA LEU A 256 -20.16 -3.43 18.20
C LEU A 256 -19.21 -4.62 18.00
N LEU A 257 -18.06 -4.64 18.70
CA LEU A 257 -17.12 -5.75 18.65
C LEU A 257 -17.67 -7.04 19.27
N LYS A 258 -18.78 -6.97 20.05
CA LYS A 258 -19.47 -8.16 20.53
C LYS A 258 -20.36 -8.81 19.46
N ILE A 259 -20.66 -8.08 18.39
CA ILE A 259 -21.39 -8.62 17.22
C ILE A 259 -20.40 -9.46 16.41
N ARG A 260 -20.58 -10.78 16.45
CA ARG A 260 -19.66 -11.74 15.81
C ARG A 260 -19.35 -11.41 14.36
N THR A 261 -20.38 -11.19 13.54
CA THR A 261 -20.21 -10.88 12.11
C THR A 261 -19.44 -9.60 11.88
N PHE A 262 -19.70 -8.56 12.68
CA PHE A 262 -18.98 -7.29 12.63
C PHE A 262 -17.48 -7.48 12.94
N SER A 263 -17.16 -8.16 14.04
CA SER A 263 -15.78 -8.34 14.48
C SER A 263 -14.96 -9.18 13.50
N PHE A 264 -15.49 -10.32 13.07
CA PHE A 264 -14.76 -11.20 12.16
C PHE A 264 -14.65 -10.60 10.75
N SER A 265 -15.64 -9.89 10.25
CA SER A 265 -15.54 -9.16 8.99
C SER A 265 -14.52 -8.01 9.09
N SER A 266 -14.49 -7.27 10.21
CA SER A 266 -13.51 -6.20 10.44
C SER A 266 -12.08 -6.75 10.50
N LEU A 267 -11.86 -7.90 11.17
CA LEU A 267 -10.57 -8.59 11.20
C LEU A 267 -10.17 -9.12 9.81
N THR A 268 -11.12 -9.65 9.04
CA THR A 268 -10.88 -10.07 7.65
C THR A 268 -10.38 -8.88 6.83
N LEU A 269 -11.05 -7.73 6.92
CA LEU A 269 -10.67 -6.51 6.19
C LEU A 269 -9.36 -5.90 6.69
N PHE A 270 -9.02 -6.06 7.97
CA PHE A 270 -7.71 -5.71 8.51
C PHE A 270 -6.60 -6.53 7.83
N ILE A 271 -6.77 -7.86 7.75
CA ILE A 271 -5.79 -8.75 7.07
C ILE A 271 -5.70 -8.44 5.57
N VAL A 272 -6.83 -8.15 4.92
CA VAL A 272 -6.83 -7.68 3.51
C VAL A 272 -6.04 -6.39 3.36
N GLY A 273 -6.24 -5.43 4.26
CA GLY A 273 -5.47 -4.18 4.29
C GLY A 273 -3.97 -4.46 4.40
N LEU A 274 -3.58 -5.33 5.33
CA LEU A 274 -2.19 -5.71 5.57
C LEU A 274 -1.55 -6.36 4.33
N GLY A 275 -2.25 -7.27 3.65
CA GLY A 275 -1.70 -7.99 2.49
C GLY A 275 -1.75 -7.19 1.19
N LEU A 276 -2.80 -6.40 0.96
CA LEU A 276 -3.04 -5.77 -0.34
C LEU A 276 -2.05 -4.65 -0.67
N THR A 277 -1.99 -3.62 0.17
CA THR A 277 -1.19 -2.41 -0.14
C THR A 277 0.31 -2.72 -0.11
N SER A 278 0.74 -3.53 0.84
CA SER A 278 2.12 -4.01 0.91
C SER A 278 2.44 -4.96 -0.26
N GLY A 279 1.51 -5.84 -0.65
CA GLY A 279 1.67 -6.71 -1.80
C GLY A 279 1.82 -5.92 -3.11
N THR A 280 1.01 -4.88 -3.33
CA THR A 280 1.13 -4.01 -4.52
C THR A 280 2.45 -3.25 -4.54
N LEU A 281 2.93 -2.75 -3.40
CA LEU A 281 4.24 -2.12 -3.29
C LEU A 281 5.37 -3.10 -3.64
N LEU A 282 5.35 -4.31 -3.08
CA LEU A 282 6.36 -5.33 -3.34
C LEU A 282 6.40 -5.76 -4.82
N ILE A 283 5.22 -5.93 -5.45
CA ILE A 283 5.14 -6.24 -6.88
C ILE A 283 5.67 -5.08 -7.73
N THR A 284 5.34 -3.85 -7.38
CA THR A 284 5.90 -2.68 -8.09
C THR A 284 7.42 -2.67 -8.02
N LEU A 285 7.99 -2.86 -6.82
CA LEU A 285 9.44 -2.94 -6.64
C LEU A 285 10.07 -4.11 -7.42
N LEU A 286 9.43 -5.27 -7.44
CA LEU A 286 9.88 -6.42 -8.24
C LEU A 286 9.90 -6.07 -9.73
N LEU A 287 8.84 -5.46 -10.25
CA LEU A 287 8.72 -5.09 -11.67
C LEU A 287 9.77 -4.03 -12.07
N THR A 288 9.91 -2.98 -11.26
CA THR A 288 10.81 -1.87 -11.60
C THR A 288 12.28 -2.18 -11.29
N SER A 289 12.59 -2.71 -10.09
CA SER A 289 13.98 -2.89 -9.66
C SER A 289 14.63 -4.19 -10.15
N LEU A 290 13.87 -5.28 -10.35
CA LEU A 290 14.40 -6.57 -10.77
C LEU A 290 14.11 -6.93 -12.22
N MET A 291 12.86 -6.70 -12.66
CA MET A 291 12.44 -6.98 -14.04
C MET A 291 12.72 -5.79 -14.99
N GLU A 292 13.28 -4.69 -14.45
CA GLU A 292 13.70 -3.49 -15.21
C GLU A 292 12.57 -2.89 -16.07
N LYS A 293 11.32 -2.98 -15.59
CA LYS A 293 10.16 -2.38 -16.24
C LYS A 293 10.09 -0.89 -15.91
N SER A 294 9.66 -0.09 -16.90
CA SER A 294 9.37 1.32 -16.65
C SER A 294 8.18 1.46 -15.68
N GLU A 295 8.07 2.63 -15.03
CA GLU A 295 6.96 2.94 -14.13
C GLU A 295 5.61 2.82 -14.84
N LEU A 296 5.56 3.23 -16.11
CA LEU A 296 4.37 3.08 -16.96
C LEU A 296 4.00 1.61 -17.18
N GLU A 297 4.97 0.77 -17.55
CA GLU A 297 4.74 -0.67 -17.72
C GLU A 297 4.29 -1.32 -16.40
N ALA A 298 4.97 -1.00 -15.29
CA ALA A 298 4.61 -1.48 -13.96
C ALA A 298 3.19 -1.04 -13.56
N GLY A 299 2.84 0.24 -13.82
CA GLY A 299 1.51 0.78 -13.57
C GLY A 299 0.41 0.07 -14.36
N LEU A 300 0.64 -0.19 -15.65
CA LEU A 300 -0.27 -0.94 -16.51
C LEU A 300 -0.46 -2.38 -16.02
N ILE A 301 0.63 -3.06 -15.68
CA ILE A 301 0.60 -4.43 -15.17
C ILE A 301 -0.18 -4.49 -13.85
N VAL A 302 0.15 -3.63 -12.88
CA VAL A 302 -0.50 -3.60 -11.55
C VAL A 302 -1.98 -3.20 -11.62
N SER A 303 -2.38 -2.34 -12.58
CA SER A 303 -3.77 -1.94 -12.75
C SER A 303 -4.71 -3.13 -13.07
N SER A 304 -4.19 -4.22 -13.65
CA SER A 304 -4.94 -5.45 -13.94
C SER A 304 -5.59 -6.06 -12.69
N LEU A 305 -4.92 -5.96 -11.52
CA LEU A 305 -5.46 -6.36 -10.22
C LEU A 305 -6.72 -5.57 -9.87
N ALA A 306 -6.68 -4.26 -10.02
CA ALA A 306 -7.80 -3.41 -9.62
C ALA A 306 -8.99 -3.55 -10.57
N PHE A 307 -8.76 -3.69 -11.89
CA PHE A 307 -9.84 -3.95 -12.85
C PHE A 307 -10.55 -5.29 -12.60
N SER A 308 -9.80 -6.36 -12.36
CA SER A 308 -10.38 -7.67 -12.04
C SER A 308 -11.13 -7.67 -10.70
N SER A 309 -10.62 -6.96 -9.69
CA SER A 309 -11.28 -6.77 -8.40
C SER A 309 -12.60 -6.00 -8.52
N MET A 310 -12.63 -4.95 -9.34
CA MET A 310 -13.85 -4.16 -9.58
C MET A 310 -14.99 -5.03 -10.15
N ILE A 311 -14.70 -5.82 -11.18
CA ILE A 311 -15.69 -6.70 -11.82
C ILE A 311 -16.24 -7.71 -10.82
N THR A 312 -15.36 -8.37 -10.09
CA THR A 312 -15.76 -9.43 -9.16
C THR A 312 -16.46 -8.88 -7.93
N SER A 313 -16.12 -7.68 -7.45
CA SER A 313 -16.76 -7.04 -6.30
C SER A 313 -18.24 -6.72 -6.57
N ILE A 314 -18.57 -6.26 -7.79
CA ILE A 314 -19.96 -6.00 -8.19
C ILE A 314 -20.78 -7.29 -8.18
N ILE A 315 -20.22 -8.35 -8.76
CA ILE A 315 -20.87 -9.67 -8.86
C ILE A 315 -21.05 -10.27 -7.46
N SER A 316 -19.98 -10.35 -6.68
CA SER A 316 -19.99 -10.97 -5.35
C SER A 316 -20.89 -10.21 -4.36
N GLY A 317 -20.90 -8.88 -4.41
CA GLY A 317 -21.77 -8.04 -3.60
C GLY A 317 -23.24 -8.39 -3.80
N LYS A 318 -23.70 -8.46 -5.06
CA LYS A 318 -25.07 -8.83 -5.40
C LYS A 318 -25.44 -10.25 -4.95
N PHE A 319 -24.55 -11.21 -5.12
CA PHE A 319 -24.83 -12.59 -4.74
C PHE A 319 -24.72 -12.82 -3.22
N SER A 320 -23.89 -12.07 -2.51
CA SER A 320 -23.75 -12.19 -1.06
C SER A 320 -25.03 -11.81 -0.30
N ASP A 321 -25.84 -10.92 -0.84
CA ASP A 321 -27.15 -10.56 -0.25
C ASP A 321 -28.11 -11.74 -0.23
N ARG A 322 -28.00 -12.64 -1.23
CA ARG A 322 -28.89 -13.81 -1.36
C ARG A 322 -28.34 -15.06 -0.65
N TYR A 323 -27.04 -15.30 -0.72
CA TYR A 323 -26.41 -16.55 -0.27
C TYR A 323 -25.60 -16.40 1.01
N GLY A 324 -25.37 -15.16 1.48
CA GLY A 324 -24.51 -14.84 2.61
C GLY A 324 -23.06 -14.56 2.19
N GLY A 325 -22.35 -13.75 2.98
CA GLY A 325 -21.00 -13.29 2.67
C GLY A 325 -19.89 -14.26 3.02
N THR A 326 -20.11 -15.20 3.96
CA THR A 326 -19.08 -16.12 4.46
C THR A 326 -18.38 -16.90 3.35
N TRP A 327 -19.16 -17.54 2.47
CA TRP A 327 -18.59 -18.36 1.40
C TRP A 327 -17.71 -17.55 0.46
N PHE A 328 -18.20 -16.38 0.01
CA PHE A 328 -17.46 -15.50 -0.90
C PHE A 328 -16.17 -14.98 -0.25
N SER A 329 -16.26 -14.49 0.99
CA SER A 329 -15.09 -13.99 1.72
C SER A 329 -14.06 -15.09 1.99
N THR A 330 -14.51 -16.31 2.31
CA THR A 330 -13.60 -17.44 2.57
C THR A 330 -12.87 -17.89 1.31
N VAL A 331 -13.61 -18.10 0.21
CA VAL A 331 -13.01 -18.47 -1.09
C VAL A 331 -12.07 -17.37 -1.57
N GLY A 332 -12.47 -16.10 -1.44
CA GLY A 332 -11.62 -14.96 -1.77
C GLY A 332 -10.34 -14.92 -0.92
N MET A 333 -10.41 -15.18 0.39
CA MET A 333 -9.23 -15.22 1.26
C MET A 333 -8.29 -16.37 0.94
N ILE A 334 -8.83 -17.56 0.61
CA ILE A 334 -8.03 -18.69 0.14
C ILE A 334 -7.33 -18.33 -1.18
N GLY A 335 -8.06 -17.74 -2.13
CA GLY A 335 -7.49 -17.27 -3.39
C GLY A 335 -6.38 -16.24 -3.18
N LEU A 336 -6.61 -15.25 -2.29
CA LEU A 336 -5.61 -14.23 -1.95
C LEU A 336 -4.36 -14.85 -1.29
N MET A 337 -4.53 -15.80 -0.38
CA MET A 337 -3.43 -16.55 0.23
C MET A 337 -2.61 -17.31 -0.84
N MET A 338 -3.29 -18.04 -1.73
CA MET A 338 -2.63 -18.81 -2.79
C MET A 338 -1.87 -17.91 -3.76
N THR A 339 -2.48 -16.81 -4.22
CA THR A 339 -1.83 -15.89 -5.16
C THR A 339 -0.64 -15.19 -4.50
N THR A 340 -0.77 -14.78 -3.23
CA THR A 340 0.35 -14.20 -2.47
C THR A 340 1.51 -15.19 -2.33
N TYR A 341 1.23 -16.47 -2.08
CA TYR A 341 2.24 -17.51 -2.06
C TYR A 341 2.91 -17.70 -3.43
N LEU A 342 2.13 -17.73 -4.51
CA LEU A 342 2.63 -17.90 -5.88
C LEU A 342 3.51 -16.74 -6.35
N TYR A 343 3.28 -15.51 -5.88
CA TYR A 343 4.24 -14.41 -6.11
C TYR A 343 5.64 -14.73 -5.60
N GLY A 344 5.76 -15.54 -4.55
CA GLY A 344 7.06 -16.02 -4.09
C GLY A 344 7.80 -16.93 -5.07
N ASN A 345 7.15 -17.39 -6.14
CA ASN A 345 7.76 -18.21 -7.20
C ASN A 345 8.02 -17.39 -8.49
N VAL A 346 7.65 -16.11 -8.51
CA VAL A 346 7.97 -15.20 -9.62
C VAL A 346 9.46 -14.86 -9.56
N HIS A 347 10.15 -15.06 -10.68
CA HIS A 347 11.55 -14.75 -10.86
C HIS A 347 11.70 -13.49 -11.72
N PHE A 348 12.87 -12.88 -11.68
CA PHE A 348 13.17 -11.69 -12.48
C PHE A 348 13.16 -11.95 -14.00
N ASP A 349 13.27 -13.20 -14.42
CA ASP A 349 13.18 -13.69 -15.80
C ASP A 349 11.79 -14.27 -16.16
N SER A 350 10.83 -14.26 -15.21
CA SER A 350 9.45 -14.67 -15.45
C SER A 350 8.78 -13.81 -16.52
N SER A 351 7.85 -14.39 -17.25
CA SER A 351 7.10 -13.66 -18.27
C SER A 351 6.15 -12.61 -17.63
N VAL A 352 6.00 -11.47 -18.27
CA VAL A 352 5.03 -10.44 -17.85
C VAL A 352 3.61 -11.01 -17.80
N SER A 353 3.28 -11.91 -18.71
CA SER A 353 1.96 -12.58 -18.75
C SER A 353 1.68 -13.39 -17.47
N GLU A 354 2.69 -14.06 -16.92
CA GLU A 354 2.56 -14.79 -15.65
C GLU A 354 2.21 -13.84 -14.51
N VAL A 355 2.90 -12.70 -14.41
CA VAL A 355 2.62 -11.68 -13.40
C VAL A 355 1.21 -11.10 -13.55
N ILE A 356 0.77 -10.79 -14.78
CA ILE A 356 -0.59 -10.29 -15.07
C ILE A 356 -1.65 -11.33 -14.65
N ILE A 357 -1.45 -12.62 -14.95
CA ILE A 357 -2.39 -13.68 -14.56
C ILE A 357 -2.52 -13.75 -13.04
N LEU A 358 -1.39 -13.70 -12.32
CA LEU A 358 -1.39 -13.69 -10.86
C LEU A 358 -2.07 -12.43 -10.27
N LEU A 359 -1.83 -11.26 -10.87
CA LEU A 359 -2.49 -10.01 -10.47
C LEU A 359 -4.00 -10.07 -10.72
N CYS A 360 -4.44 -10.57 -11.87
CA CYS A 360 -5.85 -10.78 -12.14
C CYS A 360 -6.50 -11.75 -11.14
N ALA A 361 -5.84 -12.88 -10.84
CA ALA A 361 -6.32 -13.84 -9.85
C ALA A 361 -6.40 -13.23 -8.43
N THR A 362 -5.42 -12.39 -8.06
CA THR A 362 -5.43 -11.62 -6.81
C THR A 362 -6.60 -10.64 -6.79
N GLY A 363 -6.83 -9.91 -7.87
CA GLY A 363 -7.94 -8.98 -8.00
C GLY A 363 -9.30 -9.70 -7.92
N LEU A 364 -9.48 -10.81 -8.62
CA LEU A 364 -10.70 -11.64 -8.50
C LEU A 364 -10.94 -12.06 -7.05
N SER A 365 -9.89 -12.50 -6.36
CA SER A 365 -9.93 -12.90 -4.95
C SER A 365 -10.35 -11.73 -4.04
N LEU A 366 -9.77 -10.55 -4.25
CA LEU A 366 -10.12 -9.34 -3.49
C LEU A 366 -11.57 -8.92 -3.72
N GLY A 367 -12.06 -8.96 -4.96
CA GLY A 367 -13.44 -8.64 -5.28
C GLY A 367 -14.44 -9.59 -4.58
N LEU A 368 -14.06 -10.85 -4.40
CA LEU A 368 -14.87 -11.81 -3.62
C LEU A 368 -14.91 -11.47 -2.11
N ILE A 369 -13.95 -10.72 -1.58
CA ILE A 369 -13.88 -10.38 -0.15
C ILE A 369 -14.54 -9.04 0.13
N MET A 370 -14.17 -7.99 -0.61
CA MET A 370 -14.45 -6.59 -0.24
C MET A 370 -15.96 -6.30 -0.09
N GLY A 371 -16.75 -6.60 -1.11
CA GLY A 371 -18.20 -6.37 -1.08
C GLY A 371 -18.90 -7.20 0.01
N PRO A 372 -18.75 -8.53 0.00
CA PRO A 372 -19.39 -9.40 0.99
C PRO A 372 -18.97 -9.13 2.43
N ALA A 373 -17.69 -8.94 2.72
CA ALA A 373 -17.22 -8.69 4.09
C ALA A 373 -17.76 -7.36 4.64
N MET A 374 -17.78 -6.29 3.81
CA MET A 374 -18.32 -5.00 4.22
C MET A 374 -19.84 -5.07 4.43
N GLY A 375 -20.56 -5.74 3.53
CA GLY A 375 -22.01 -5.98 3.66
C GLY A 375 -22.35 -6.79 4.91
N SER A 376 -21.63 -7.87 5.17
CA SER A 376 -21.82 -8.72 6.35
C SER A 376 -21.54 -8.00 7.67
N ALA A 377 -20.51 -7.15 7.70
CA ALA A 377 -20.19 -6.35 8.89
C ALA A 377 -21.33 -5.39 9.25
N ILE A 378 -21.96 -4.74 8.26
CA ILE A 378 -22.97 -3.71 8.49
C ILE A 378 -24.36 -4.30 8.73
N ARG A 379 -24.67 -5.47 8.15
CA ARG A 379 -26.03 -6.06 8.13
C ARG A 379 -26.68 -6.25 9.50
N GLN A 380 -25.89 -6.50 10.54
CA GLN A 380 -26.39 -6.73 11.90
C GLN A 380 -26.21 -5.52 12.83
N VAL A 381 -25.71 -4.41 12.30
CA VAL A 381 -25.54 -3.17 13.04
C VAL A 381 -26.83 -2.36 12.98
N PRO A 382 -27.31 -1.78 14.11
CA PRO A 382 -28.45 -0.87 14.10
C PRO A 382 -28.23 0.30 13.13
N ASN A 383 -29.31 0.71 12.44
CA ASN A 383 -29.25 1.74 11.38
C ASN A 383 -28.60 3.05 11.85
N GLU A 384 -28.84 3.45 13.11
CA GLU A 384 -28.28 4.66 13.74
C GLU A 384 -26.77 4.58 13.92
N LYS A 385 -26.20 3.37 13.92
CA LYS A 385 -24.76 3.10 14.18
C LYS A 385 -23.98 2.71 12.92
N VAL A 386 -24.63 2.64 11.77
CA VAL A 386 -23.99 2.22 10.50
C VAL A 386 -22.83 3.13 10.13
N GLY A 387 -22.93 4.44 10.38
CA GLY A 387 -21.85 5.40 10.13
C GLY A 387 -20.59 5.08 10.96
N ILE A 388 -20.75 4.89 12.27
CA ILE A 388 -19.65 4.52 13.19
C ILE A 388 -19.06 3.16 12.81
N ALA A 389 -19.92 2.17 12.51
CA ALA A 389 -19.48 0.84 12.09
C ALA A 389 -18.65 0.88 10.81
N SER A 390 -19.10 1.63 9.81
CA SER A 390 -18.34 1.85 8.57
C SER A 390 -16.99 2.53 8.83
N GLY A 391 -16.97 3.51 9.74
CA GLY A 391 -15.74 4.16 10.19
C GLY A 391 -14.75 3.16 10.81
N ILE A 392 -15.19 2.30 11.74
CA ILE A 392 -14.37 1.28 12.39
C ILE A 392 -13.80 0.30 11.35
N ILE A 393 -14.62 -0.18 10.42
CA ILE A 393 -14.19 -1.11 9.36
C ILE A 393 -13.09 -0.50 8.49
N ASN A 394 -13.28 0.74 8.04
CA ASN A 394 -12.28 1.44 7.23
C ASN A 394 -11.01 1.75 8.04
N MET A 395 -11.15 2.12 9.32
CA MET A 395 -10.01 2.29 10.23
C MET A 395 -9.21 0.98 10.34
N MET A 396 -9.86 -0.15 10.63
CA MET A 396 -9.20 -1.46 10.73
C MET A 396 -8.45 -1.81 9.45
N ARG A 397 -9.06 -1.59 8.28
CA ARG A 397 -8.41 -1.80 6.98
C ARG A 397 -7.17 -0.90 6.81
N SER A 398 -7.28 0.39 7.14
CA SER A 398 -6.18 1.35 6.96
C SER A 398 -5.03 1.12 7.96
N VAL A 399 -5.35 0.72 9.20
CA VAL A 399 -4.33 0.25 10.17
C VAL A 399 -3.62 -0.99 9.62
N GLY A 400 -4.39 -1.94 9.06
CA GLY A 400 -3.81 -3.10 8.39
C GLY A 400 -2.85 -2.70 7.27
N GLN A 401 -3.24 -1.74 6.41
CA GLN A 401 -2.37 -1.22 5.33
C GLN A 401 -1.06 -0.63 5.87
N ALA A 402 -1.15 0.24 6.87
CA ALA A 402 0.03 0.87 7.47
C ALA A 402 0.99 -0.17 8.10
N LEU A 403 0.44 -1.09 8.90
CA LEU A 403 1.24 -2.17 9.51
C LEU A 403 1.80 -3.13 8.46
N GLY A 404 1.02 -3.46 7.44
CA GLY A 404 1.45 -4.35 6.37
C GLY A 404 2.66 -3.82 5.62
N ILE A 405 2.64 -2.53 5.24
CA ILE A 405 3.78 -1.88 4.61
C ILE A 405 4.98 -1.92 5.55
N ALA A 406 4.83 -1.48 6.81
CA ALA A 406 5.93 -1.44 7.76
C ALA A 406 6.55 -2.83 8.01
N ILE A 407 5.74 -3.87 8.18
CA ILE A 407 6.19 -5.23 8.44
C ILE A 407 6.88 -5.82 7.19
N LEU A 408 6.22 -5.78 6.04
CA LEU A 408 6.74 -6.47 4.86
C LEU A 408 7.92 -5.75 4.21
N THR A 409 7.97 -4.41 4.24
CA THR A 409 9.17 -3.68 3.80
C THR A 409 10.36 -3.92 4.72
N THR A 410 10.13 -4.04 6.03
CA THR A 410 11.19 -4.38 6.99
C THR A 410 11.74 -5.79 6.75
N ILE A 411 10.85 -6.78 6.54
CA ILE A 411 11.26 -8.15 6.23
C ILE A 411 12.03 -8.18 4.90
N LEU A 412 11.52 -7.50 3.87
CA LEU A 412 12.21 -7.40 2.59
C LEU A 412 13.61 -6.77 2.76
N SER A 413 13.69 -5.61 3.41
CA SER A 413 14.95 -4.89 3.61
C SER A 413 15.98 -5.73 4.38
N THR A 414 15.57 -6.40 5.47
CA THR A 414 16.45 -7.28 6.25
C THR A 414 16.97 -8.44 5.41
N ASN A 415 16.08 -9.12 4.66
CA ASN A 415 16.49 -10.22 3.81
C ASN A 415 17.35 -9.76 2.63
N MET A 416 17.06 -8.59 2.06
CA MET A 416 17.89 -8.01 0.99
C MET A 416 19.33 -7.74 1.49
N THR A 417 19.50 -7.13 2.65
CA THR A 417 20.81 -6.87 3.23
C THR A 417 21.60 -8.17 3.39
N ASN A 418 21.00 -9.19 3.97
CA ASN A 418 21.65 -10.49 4.17
C ASN A 418 22.00 -11.18 2.84
N ASN A 419 21.06 -11.21 1.89
CA ASN A 419 21.26 -11.87 0.61
C ASN A 419 22.24 -11.12 -0.30
N VAL A 420 22.29 -9.79 -0.23
CA VAL A 420 23.30 -8.98 -0.93
C VAL A 420 24.70 -9.27 -0.40
N GLU A 421 24.88 -9.43 0.92
CA GLU A 421 26.17 -9.83 1.50
C GLU A 421 26.61 -11.23 1.04
N ILE A 422 25.69 -12.17 0.89
CA ILE A 422 25.97 -13.49 0.31
C ILE A 422 26.40 -13.33 -1.17
N ALA A 423 25.63 -12.54 -1.94
CA ALA A 423 25.96 -12.27 -3.34
C ALA A 423 27.34 -11.63 -3.52
N LYS A 424 27.72 -10.68 -2.63
CA LYS A 424 29.06 -10.06 -2.62
C LYS A 424 30.15 -11.10 -2.40
N LYS A 425 29.98 -12.00 -1.42
CA LYS A 425 30.97 -13.06 -1.13
C LYS A 425 31.14 -14.00 -2.32
N GLU A 426 30.03 -14.46 -2.93
CA GLU A 426 30.08 -15.31 -4.10
C GLU A 426 30.70 -14.59 -5.31
N ALA A 427 30.40 -13.32 -5.52
CA ALA A 427 30.99 -12.50 -6.58
C ALA A 427 32.50 -12.32 -6.39
N ILE A 428 32.97 -12.07 -5.15
CA ILE A 428 34.39 -11.96 -4.82
C ILE A 428 35.10 -13.30 -5.13
N GLN A 429 34.57 -14.43 -4.69
CA GLN A 429 35.13 -15.74 -4.98
C GLN A 429 35.21 -16.00 -6.49
N MET A 430 34.20 -15.60 -7.26
CA MET A 430 34.21 -15.71 -8.73
C MET A 430 35.33 -14.89 -9.37
N VAL A 431 35.56 -13.68 -8.87
CA VAL A 431 36.65 -12.80 -9.35
C VAL A 431 38.01 -13.34 -8.96
N GLU A 432 38.20 -13.85 -7.73
CA GLU A 432 39.44 -14.45 -7.26
C GLU A 432 39.83 -15.68 -8.10
N GLN A 433 38.88 -16.53 -8.45
CA GLN A 433 39.08 -17.73 -9.26
C GLN A 433 39.31 -17.45 -10.75
N ASN A 434 39.03 -16.21 -11.21
CA ASN A 434 39.22 -15.86 -12.61
C ASN A 434 40.71 -15.81 -12.94
N THR A 435 41.12 -16.47 -14.02
CA THR A 435 42.53 -16.57 -14.45
C THR A 435 42.94 -15.55 -15.49
N VAL A 436 41.99 -14.78 -16.03
CA VAL A 436 42.21 -13.81 -17.11
C VAL A 436 42.62 -12.43 -16.56
N PHE A 437 42.12 -12.09 -15.37
CA PHE A 437 42.45 -10.80 -14.74
C PHE A 437 43.78 -10.83 -13.99
N ASP A 438 44.55 -9.78 -14.13
CA ASP A 438 45.73 -9.56 -13.32
C ASP A 438 45.36 -9.22 -11.84
N ASP A 439 46.29 -9.35 -10.93
CA ASP A 439 46.07 -9.15 -9.49
C ASP A 439 45.59 -7.72 -9.17
N ASN A 440 45.97 -6.72 -9.95
CA ASN A 440 45.52 -5.35 -9.76
C ASN A 440 44.07 -5.16 -10.20
N ALA A 441 43.67 -5.73 -11.34
CA ALA A 441 42.29 -5.72 -11.80
C ALA A 441 41.36 -6.46 -10.82
N LYS A 442 41.80 -7.63 -10.30
CA LYS A 442 41.06 -8.36 -9.27
C LYS A 442 40.83 -7.52 -8.02
N LYS A 443 41.89 -6.91 -7.47
CA LYS A 443 41.76 -6.06 -6.27
C LYS A 443 40.76 -4.92 -6.46
N GLU A 444 40.79 -4.31 -7.63
CA GLU A 444 39.88 -3.20 -7.94
C GLU A 444 38.45 -3.63 -8.11
N ILE A 445 38.20 -4.74 -8.81
CA ILE A 445 36.83 -5.32 -8.93
C ILE A 445 36.32 -5.69 -7.54
N ILE A 446 37.13 -6.33 -6.70
CA ILE A 446 36.75 -6.71 -5.34
C ILE A 446 36.46 -5.47 -4.50
N HIS A 447 37.29 -4.42 -4.59
CA HIS A 447 37.02 -3.16 -3.89
C HIS A 447 35.68 -2.54 -4.31
N ASN A 448 35.41 -2.52 -5.62
CA ASN A 448 34.11 -2.01 -6.13
C ASN A 448 32.92 -2.85 -5.67
N ILE A 449 33.05 -4.18 -5.59
CA ILE A 449 32.01 -5.06 -5.03
C ILE A 449 31.80 -4.77 -3.53
N GLN A 450 32.87 -4.59 -2.76
CA GLN A 450 32.81 -4.33 -1.31
C GLN A 450 32.20 -2.97 -1.00
N THR A 451 32.54 -1.94 -1.78
CA THR A 451 32.08 -0.57 -1.58
C THR A 451 30.70 -0.29 -2.18
N ALA A 452 30.16 -1.19 -3.03
CA ALA A 452 28.83 -1.05 -3.57
C ALA A 452 27.79 -1.01 -2.44
N ASN A 453 27.04 0.08 -2.36
CA ASN A 453 25.99 0.27 -1.35
C ASN A 453 24.70 -0.45 -1.74
N GLY A 454 24.24 -1.36 -0.88
CA GLY A 454 22.88 -1.86 -0.80
C GLY A 454 22.36 -2.52 -2.08
N THR A 455 21.33 -1.96 -2.68
CA THR A 455 20.58 -2.51 -3.81
C THR A 455 21.13 -2.11 -5.19
N SER A 456 22.10 -1.19 -5.23
CA SER A 456 22.70 -0.73 -6.48
C SER A 456 23.63 -1.80 -7.06
N GLN A 457 23.39 -2.21 -8.30
CA GLN A 457 24.37 -3.01 -9.05
C GLN A 457 25.71 -2.25 -9.05
N PRO A 458 26.86 -2.94 -8.88
CA PRO A 458 28.16 -2.31 -9.03
C PRO A 458 28.20 -1.55 -10.36
N LYS A 459 28.53 -0.24 -10.33
CA LYS A 459 28.67 0.59 -11.54
C LYS A 459 29.93 0.15 -12.31
N ASN A 460 29.86 -1.02 -12.93
CA ASN A 460 30.97 -1.67 -13.61
C ASN A 460 31.39 -1.00 -14.94
N ASN A 461 30.79 0.14 -15.33
CA ASN A 461 31.28 0.90 -16.49
C ASN A 461 32.66 1.55 -16.24
N GLU A 462 33.06 1.69 -14.97
CA GLU A 462 34.42 2.17 -14.62
C GLU A 462 35.49 1.16 -14.97
N LEU A 463 35.24 -0.15 -14.75
CA LEU A 463 36.19 -1.19 -15.07
C LEU A 463 36.56 -1.20 -16.58
N LEU A 464 35.54 -1.15 -17.45
CA LEU A 464 35.80 -1.10 -18.89
C LEU A 464 36.57 0.16 -19.31
N LYS A 465 36.22 1.31 -18.72
CA LYS A 465 36.96 2.58 -18.97
C LYS A 465 38.42 2.50 -18.51
N GLN A 466 38.68 1.79 -17.44
CA GLN A 466 40.05 1.63 -16.92
C GLN A 466 40.86 0.65 -17.74
N ILE A 467 40.25 -0.46 -18.20
CA ILE A 467 40.86 -1.37 -19.15
C ILE A 467 41.22 -0.61 -20.43
N ASP A 468 40.32 0.24 -20.95
CA ASP A 468 40.56 1.09 -22.12
C ASP A 468 41.70 2.10 -21.88
N LYS A 469 41.82 2.67 -20.67
CA LYS A 469 42.88 3.60 -20.32
C LYS A 469 44.21 2.90 -20.25
N LYS A 470 44.28 1.73 -19.57
CA LYS A 470 45.51 0.91 -19.48
C LYS A 470 45.96 0.41 -20.87
N GLU A 471 45.03 -0.01 -21.71
CA GLU A 471 45.31 -0.40 -23.09
C GLU A 471 46.00 0.71 -23.85
N LYS A 472 45.48 1.96 -23.78
CA LYS A 472 46.06 3.13 -24.45
C LYS A 472 47.49 3.44 -23.92
N GLU A 473 47.68 3.39 -22.61
CA GLU A 473 48.99 3.65 -21.97
C GLU A 473 50.03 2.61 -22.35
N ILE A 474 49.68 1.33 -22.36
CA ILE A 474 50.60 0.25 -22.72
C ILE A 474 50.89 0.25 -24.22
N LEU A 475 49.88 0.48 -25.07
CA LEU A 475 50.10 0.57 -26.52
C LEU A 475 51.01 1.74 -26.92
N ALA A 476 50.97 2.86 -26.20
CA ALA A 476 51.86 4.01 -26.45
C ALA A 476 53.33 3.67 -26.20
N ASN A 477 53.63 2.74 -25.28
CA ASN A 477 54.99 2.35 -24.90
C ASN A 477 55.41 1.01 -25.52
N THR A 478 54.60 0.37 -26.36
CA THR A 478 54.87 -0.96 -26.95
C THR A 478 55.46 -0.82 -28.36
N PRO A 479 56.57 -1.50 -28.70
CA PRO A 479 57.08 -1.57 -30.06
C PRO A 479 56.04 -2.14 -31.04
N ASP A 480 56.04 -1.64 -32.29
CA ASP A 480 55.01 -1.98 -33.30
C ASP A 480 54.83 -3.50 -33.53
N ALA A 481 55.95 -4.25 -33.46
CA ALA A 481 55.94 -5.70 -33.61
C ALA A 481 55.07 -6.45 -32.56
N TYR A 482 54.80 -5.86 -31.41
CA TYR A 482 54.05 -6.49 -30.31
C TYR A 482 52.66 -5.86 -30.09
N LYS A 483 52.35 -4.75 -30.75
CA LYS A 483 51.04 -4.03 -30.58
C LYS A 483 49.86 -4.91 -30.83
N GLU A 484 49.90 -5.78 -31.84
CA GLU A 484 48.83 -6.69 -32.18
C GLU A 484 48.55 -7.72 -31.07
N LYS A 485 49.61 -8.29 -30.47
CA LYS A 485 49.48 -9.21 -29.34
C LYS A 485 48.91 -8.55 -28.10
N VAL A 486 49.30 -7.30 -27.83
CA VAL A 486 48.79 -6.52 -26.71
C VAL A 486 47.33 -6.21 -26.91
N LYS A 487 46.89 -5.76 -28.10
CA LYS A 487 45.50 -5.55 -28.43
C LYS A 487 44.65 -6.82 -28.23
N GLN A 488 45.11 -7.98 -28.73
CA GLN A 488 44.38 -9.24 -28.55
C GLN A 488 44.26 -9.64 -27.06
N SER A 489 45.29 -9.36 -26.24
CA SER A 489 45.20 -9.63 -24.80
C SER A 489 44.18 -8.72 -24.11
N PHE A 490 44.18 -7.42 -24.42
CA PHE A 490 43.18 -6.49 -23.87
C PHE A 490 41.74 -6.78 -24.38
N GLN A 491 41.60 -7.21 -25.63
CA GLN A 491 40.30 -7.65 -26.17
C GLN A 491 39.75 -8.83 -25.38
N LYS A 492 40.58 -9.85 -25.08
CA LYS A 492 40.18 -10.97 -24.23
C LYS A 492 39.79 -10.53 -22.81
N GLN A 493 40.55 -9.59 -22.21
CA GLN A 493 40.22 -9.04 -20.90
C GLN A 493 38.88 -8.28 -20.91
N LYS A 494 38.59 -7.53 -21.95
CA LYS A 494 37.31 -6.82 -22.10
C LYS A 494 36.12 -7.78 -22.25
N GLU A 495 36.28 -8.82 -23.08
CA GLU A 495 35.25 -9.86 -23.25
C GLU A 495 34.99 -10.59 -21.93
N GLU A 496 36.03 -10.98 -21.22
CA GLU A 496 35.89 -11.63 -19.91
C GLU A 496 35.31 -10.68 -18.85
N ALA A 497 35.68 -9.39 -18.86
CA ALA A 497 35.10 -8.39 -17.96
C ALA A 497 33.60 -8.21 -18.19
N MET A 498 33.12 -8.27 -19.44
CA MET A 498 31.69 -8.26 -19.75
C MET A 498 31.00 -9.53 -19.24
N ILE A 499 31.57 -10.72 -19.47
CA ILE A 499 31.03 -11.98 -18.99
C ILE A 499 30.93 -12.00 -17.45
N VAL A 500 31.99 -11.58 -16.76
CA VAL A 500 32.02 -11.52 -15.29
C VAL A 500 31.03 -10.49 -14.77
N LYS A 501 30.92 -9.32 -15.42
CA LYS A 501 29.89 -8.32 -15.10
C LYS A 501 28.48 -8.89 -15.17
N ASP A 502 28.15 -9.59 -16.27
CA ASP A 502 26.82 -10.16 -16.45
C ASP A 502 26.53 -11.29 -15.44
N LYS A 503 27.54 -12.11 -15.14
CA LYS A 503 27.44 -13.14 -14.09
C LYS A 503 27.23 -12.54 -12.70
N ILE A 504 27.95 -11.46 -12.35
CA ILE A 504 27.77 -10.75 -11.08
C ILE A 504 26.37 -10.13 -11.02
N ALA A 505 25.93 -9.46 -12.09
CA ALA A 505 24.58 -8.86 -12.14
C ALA A 505 23.49 -9.93 -11.99
N HIS A 506 23.61 -11.07 -12.67
CA HIS A 506 22.69 -12.19 -12.54
C HIS A 506 22.68 -12.78 -11.13
N LEU A 507 23.85 -12.90 -10.50
CA LEU A 507 24.00 -13.39 -9.13
C LEU A 507 23.28 -12.44 -8.13
N TYR A 508 23.48 -11.14 -8.26
CA TYR A 508 22.78 -10.14 -7.44
C TYR A 508 21.26 -10.24 -7.63
N LYS A 509 20.79 -10.25 -8.88
CA LYS A 509 19.35 -10.38 -9.18
C LYS A 509 18.76 -11.65 -8.56
N LYS A 510 19.45 -12.78 -8.63
CA LYS A 510 19.04 -14.05 -8.04
C LYS A 510 18.90 -13.97 -6.52
N HIS A 511 19.88 -13.41 -5.82
CA HIS A 511 19.85 -13.28 -4.37
C HIS A 511 18.82 -12.26 -3.89
N VAL A 512 18.66 -11.13 -4.59
CA VAL A 512 17.61 -10.16 -4.30
C VAL A 512 16.23 -10.78 -4.54
N ASN A 513 16.05 -11.53 -5.63
CA ASN A 513 14.79 -12.25 -5.91
C ASN A 513 14.41 -13.22 -4.79
N THR A 514 15.40 -13.89 -4.18
CA THR A 514 15.17 -14.76 -3.02
C THR A 514 14.58 -13.99 -1.84
N SER A 515 14.96 -12.72 -1.66
CA SER A 515 14.41 -11.84 -0.61
C SER A 515 12.93 -11.52 -0.86
N PHE A 516 12.55 -11.25 -2.10
CA PHE A 516 11.14 -11.08 -2.50
C PHE A 516 10.35 -12.37 -2.30
N SER A 517 10.88 -13.50 -2.76
CA SER A 517 10.27 -14.83 -2.60
C SER A 517 9.94 -15.13 -1.14
N TYR A 518 10.92 -14.94 -0.25
CA TYR A 518 10.72 -15.13 1.20
C TYR A 518 9.63 -14.20 1.74
N THR A 519 9.67 -12.92 1.37
CA THR A 519 8.72 -11.91 1.85
C THR A 519 7.29 -12.21 1.42
N PHE A 520 7.06 -12.61 0.16
CA PHE A 520 5.74 -13.02 -0.32
C PHE A 520 5.24 -14.30 0.37
N LYS A 521 6.08 -15.30 0.53
CA LYS A 521 5.73 -16.53 1.27
C LYS A 521 5.38 -16.24 2.72
N PHE A 522 6.12 -15.36 3.39
CA PHE A 522 5.78 -14.88 4.73
C PHE A 522 4.45 -14.14 4.76
N ALA A 523 4.21 -13.23 3.81
CA ALA A 523 2.94 -12.51 3.68
C ALA A 523 1.75 -13.45 3.50
N SER A 524 1.92 -14.55 2.76
CA SER A 524 0.87 -15.54 2.56
C SER A 524 0.43 -16.22 3.87
N TRP A 525 1.34 -16.47 4.81
CA TRP A 525 1.01 -16.98 6.14
C TRP A 525 0.17 -15.99 6.95
N ILE A 526 0.47 -14.68 6.84
CA ILE A 526 -0.36 -13.67 7.48
C ILE A 526 -1.76 -13.66 6.86
N VAL A 527 -1.85 -13.72 5.53
CA VAL A 527 -3.14 -13.77 4.82
C VAL A 527 -3.92 -15.03 5.18
N ALA A 528 -3.26 -16.16 5.45
CA ALA A 528 -3.90 -17.40 5.91
C ALA A 528 -4.71 -17.22 7.19
N LEU A 529 -4.27 -16.35 8.11
CA LEU A 529 -5.06 -16.01 9.31
C LEU A 529 -6.41 -15.38 8.94
N GLY A 530 -6.46 -14.63 7.85
CA GLY A 530 -7.69 -14.04 7.35
C GLY A 530 -8.70 -15.07 6.85
N VAL A 531 -8.26 -16.25 6.40
CA VAL A 531 -9.16 -17.36 6.05
C VAL A 531 -9.95 -17.81 7.28
N LEU A 532 -9.29 -17.92 8.45
CA LEU A 532 -9.94 -18.28 9.70
C LEU A 532 -11.00 -17.25 10.10
N PHE A 533 -10.69 -15.96 9.95
CA PHE A 533 -11.67 -14.90 10.26
C PHE A 533 -12.82 -14.88 9.26
N ALA A 534 -12.57 -15.08 7.98
CA ALA A 534 -13.59 -15.11 6.94
C ALA A 534 -14.63 -16.22 7.15
N LEU A 535 -14.24 -17.38 7.67
CA LEU A 535 -15.14 -18.48 8.01
C LEU A 535 -16.25 -18.08 9.01
N PHE A 536 -15.99 -17.07 9.82
CA PHE A 536 -16.92 -16.60 10.86
C PHE A 536 -17.53 -15.22 10.54
N SER A 537 -17.28 -14.67 9.35
CA SER A 537 -17.62 -13.29 8.98
C SER A 537 -19.09 -13.03 8.75
N ASP A 538 -19.92 -14.05 8.48
CA ASP A 538 -21.37 -13.85 8.26
C ASP A 538 -22.21 -15.02 8.78
N VAL A 539 -23.52 -14.78 8.85
CA VAL A 539 -24.53 -15.80 9.16
C VAL A 539 -25.42 -15.92 7.91
N ASN A 540 -25.66 -17.16 7.48
CA ASN A 540 -26.50 -17.41 6.30
C ASN A 540 -27.86 -16.72 6.47
N PRO A 541 -28.27 -15.77 5.60
CA PRO A 541 -29.50 -15.00 5.74
C PRO A 541 -30.75 -15.88 5.81
N ARG A 542 -30.77 -17.01 5.10
CA ARG A 542 -31.89 -17.96 5.15
C ARG A 542 -32.01 -18.65 6.51
N LYS A 543 -30.90 -19.02 7.15
CA LYS A 543 -30.92 -19.59 8.51
C LYS A 543 -31.39 -18.57 9.54
N GLN A 544 -31.02 -17.30 9.35
CA GLN A 544 -31.42 -16.21 10.24
C GLN A 544 -32.92 -15.90 10.10
N ALA A 545 -33.48 -15.87 8.89
CA ALA A 545 -34.91 -15.70 8.64
C ALA A 545 -35.72 -16.82 9.29
N ILE A 546 -35.28 -18.08 9.16
CA ILE A 546 -35.94 -19.25 9.79
C ILE A 546 -35.86 -19.15 11.33
N ARG A 547 -34.75 -18.69 11.88
CA ARG A 547 -34.58 -18.52 13.32
C ARG A 547 -35.46 -17.41 13.89
N ASN A 548 -35.59 -16.30 13.16
CA ASN A 548 -36.47 -15.19 13.53
C ASN A 548 -37.95 -15.59 13.43
N GLN A 549 -38.36 -16.35 12.41
CA GLN A 549 -39.69 -16.90 12.33
C GLN A 549 -40.04 -17.84 13.50
N LYS A 550 -39.07 -18.66 13.94
CA LYS A 550 -39.29 -19.54 15.12
C LYS A 550 -39.36 -18.77 16.44
N LEU A 551 -38.72 -17.59 16.55
CA LEU A 551 -38.79 -16.73 17.75
C LEU A 551 -40.07 -15.90 17.82
N HIS A 552 -40.80 -15.71 16.72
CA HIS A 552 -42.10 -15.02 16.68
C HIS A 552 -43.28 -15.97 16.80
N VAL A 553 -43.06 -17.29 16.89
CA VAL A 553 -44.11 -18.33 17.05
C VAL A 553 -44.21 -18.82 18.53
N HIS A 554 -43.34 -18.29 19.40
CA HIS A 554 -43.40 -18.45 20.85
C HIS A 554 -43.58 -17.07 21.52
#